data_21197a2fc1c69f10377aba951361ad28
#
_entry.id   21197a2fc1c69f10377aba951361ad28
#
_cell.length_a   1.000
_cell.length_b   1.000
_cell.length_c   1.000
_cell.angle_alpha   90.00
_cell.angle_beta   90.00
_cell.angle_gamma   90.00
#
_symmetry.space_group_name_H-M   'P 1'
#
loop_
_entity.id
_entity.type
_entity.pdbx_description
1 polymer ?
#
loop_
_entity_poly.entity_id
_entity_poly.type
_entity_poly.pdbx_seq_one_letter_code
_entity_poly.pdbx_strand_id
1 'polypeptide(L)'
;MRSLFVLALLSFASLGYAVVGPGVVTGNTAVHDPTMCKDNSGKYFVFSTGTGIEIRTSTDRTAWTFAGRVWPNGAPWTDKYTLTSNGAIWAPDCTYINGQFWLYYSASSFGSQNSAIFLAKSSTGAPGSWSHEGMVTSSSPSNNYNAIDPNCFIDGGRWFLSLGSFWTGIKSMNINPSNGFLADTRVTALSQRTANSGAIEASVIFKFNNSYYLFTSWDNCCRGTSSTYNIRVGRSNSPTGGFVDQNGVALTNGGGTLVLGSHDNIVGPGGQDIMLDGDGPILIYHYYTPSGSFLGINRLDFSSGWPVVV
;
A
#
# COMPACT_ATOMS: atom_id res chain seq x y z
N MET A 1 52.99 -41.87 4.11
CA MET A 1 52.63 -40.42 4.07
C MET A 1 51.13 -40.30 4.06
N ARG A 2 50.53 -39.88 5.17
CA ARG A 2 49.09 -39.65 5.29
C ARG A 2 48.88 -38.13 5.23
N SER A 3 48.23 -37.63 4.13
CA SER A 3 47.87 -36.22 3.99
C SER A 3 46.62 -35.92 4.81
N LEU A 4 46.73 -35.04 5.80
CA LEU A 4 45.60 -34.46 6.51
C LEU A 4 45.04 -33.34 5.62
N PHE A 5 43.78 -33.48 5.19
CA PHE A 5 43.01 -32.37 4.66
C PHE A 5 42.36 -31.63 5.83
N VAL A 6 42.80 -30.41 6.05
CA VAL A 6 42.12 -29.46 6.97
C VAL A 6 40.98 -28.79 6.21
N LEU A 7 39.75 -29.14 6.55
CA LEU A 7 38.56 -28.44 6.05
C LEU A 7 38.40 -27.13 6.86
N ALA A 8 38.67 -26.01 6.25
CA ALA A 8 38.36 -24.71 6.84
C ALA A 8 36.83 -24.42 6.69
N LEU A 9 36.08 -24.50 7.78
CA LEU A 9 34.71 -24.04 7.86
C LEU A 9 34.73 -22.51 7.87
N LEU A 10 34.38 -21.88 6.74
CA LEU A 10 34.04 -20.46 6.68
C LEU A 10 32.64 -20.29 7.28
N SER A 11 32.56 -19.83 8.52
CA SER A 11 31.33 -19.37 9.13
C SER A 11 31.02 -17.98 8.53
N PHE A 12 30.05 -17.90 7.64
CA PHE A 12 29.42 -16.64 7.27
C PHE A 12 28.59 -16.15 8.45
N ALA A 13 29.10 -15.18 9.19
CA ALA A 13 28.30 -14.41 10.12
C ALA A 13 27.34 -13.55 9.26
N SER A 14 26.07 -13.91 9.20
CA SER A 14 25.04 -13.01 8.73
C SER A 14 24.98 -11.83 9.70
N LEU A 15 25.45 -10.67 9.28
CA LEU A 15 25.13 -9.41 9.96
C LEU A 15 23.61 -9.24 9.84
N GLY A 16 22.88 -9.68 10.85
CA GLY A 16 21.49 -9.35 11.02
C GLY A 16 21.42 -7.85 11.26
N TYR A 17 20.92 -7.10 10.28
CA TYR A 17 20.52 -5.72 10.53
C TYR A 17 19.40 -5.76 11.57
N ALA A 18 19.58 -5.01 12.67
CA ALA A 18 18.49 -4.80 13.61
C ALA A 18 17.34 -4.12 12.85
N VAL A 19 16.13 -4.67 12.97
CA VAL A 19 14.96 -4.04 12.37
C VAL A 19 14.74 -2.70 13.07
N VAL A 20 14.68 -1.63 12.30
CA VAL A 20 14.55 -0.27 12.83
C VAL A 20 13.08 0.05 13.00
N GLY A 21 12.68 0.50 14.19
CA GLY A 21 11.34 1.01 14.45
C GLY A 21 11.01 2.26 13.61
N PRO A 22 9.75 2.69 13.55
CA PRO A 22 9.37 3.88 12.80
C PRO A 22 10.08 5.13 13.33
N GLY A 23 10.37 6.04 12.41
CA GLY A 23 10.81 7.38 12.76
C GLY A 23 9.79 8.10 13.66
N VAL A 24 10.22 9.14 14.35
CA VAL A 24 9.35 9.87 15.28
C VAL A 24 8.21 10.54 14.51
N VAL A 25 6.98 10.20 14.86
CA VAL A 25 5.75 10.88 14.44
C VAL A 25 4.94 11.28 15.66
N THR A 26 4.32 12.44 15.64
CA THR A 26 3.60 13.03 16.78
C THR A 26 2.26 13.63 16.36
N GLY A 27 1.40 13.95 17.32
CA GLY A 27 0.08 14.54 17.09
C GLY A 27 -0.97 13.50 16.73
N ASN A 28 -1.75 13.73 15.70
CA ASN A 28 -2.84 12.83 15.27
C ASN A 28 -2.31 11.72 14.37
N THR A 29 -1.79 10.66 14.97
CA THR A 29 -1.15 9.54 14.27
C THR A 29 -1.97 8.25 14.21
N ALA A 30 -3.17 8.24 14.79
CA ALA A 30 -4.09 7.10 14.69
C ALA A 30 -4.60 6.95 13.25
N VAL A 31 -4.15 5.92 12.53
CA VAL A 31 -4.49 5.66 11.12
C VAL A 31 -4.66 4.16 10.86
N HIS A 32 -5.37 3.83 9.78
CA HIS A 32 -5.43 2.51 9.17
C HIS A 32 -5.32 2.69 7.65
N ASP A 33 -4.52 1.86 6.97
CA ASP A 33 -4.21 1.96 5.52
C ASP A 33 -3.88 3.39 5.07
N PRO A 34 -2.79 3.97 5.56
CA PRO A 34 -2.41 5.32 5.20
C PRO A 34 -1.78 5.37 3.81
N THR A 35 -2.17 6.35 3.00
CA THR A 35 -1.44 6.80 1.81
C THR A 35 -0.96 8.22 1.99
N MET A 36 0.17 8.59 1.37
CA MET A 36 0.77 9.91 1.52
C MET A 36 1.04 10.58 0.19
N CYS A 37 0.61 11.83 0.08
CA CYS A 37 1.03 12.73 -1.00
C CYS A 37 1.64 14.00 -0.45
N LYS A 38 2.37 14.71 -1.32
CA LYS A 38 2.95 16.03 -1.05
C LYS A 38 2.56 16.99 -2.15
N ASP A 39 2.03 18.15 -1.79
CA ASP A 39 1.67 19.18 -2.77
C ASP A 39 2.89 20.03 -3.20
N ASN A 40 2.65 20.93 -4.16
CA ASN A 40 3.70 21.82 -4.67
C ASN A 40 4.23 22.84 -3.64
N SER A 41 3.51 23.06 -2.53
CA SER A 41 4.01 23.91 -1.43
C SER A 41 4.92 23.16 -0.47
N GLY A 42 5.04 21.84 -0.62
CA GLY A 42 5.78 20.96 0.27
C GLY A 42 4.97 20.45 1.46
N LYS A 43 3.67 20.71 1.50
CA LYS A 43 2.78 20.22 2.55
C LYS A 43 2.44 18.75 2.29
N TYR A 44 2.57 17.93 3.34
CA TYR A 44 2.22 16.51 3.34
C TYR A 44 0.76 16.31 3.73
N PHE A 45 0.14 15.33 3.07
CA PHE A 45 -1.20 14.85 3.34
C PHE A 45 -1.17 13.35 3.53
N VAL A 46 -1.77 12.87 4.61
CA VAL A 46 -2.07 11.44 4.81
C VAL A 46 -3.57 11.26 4.75
N PHE A 47 -4.01 10.39 3.84
CA PHE A 47 -5.39 9.92 3.77
C PHE A 47 -5.43 8.49 4.33
N SER A 48 -6.48 8.14 5.06
CA SER A 48 -6.57 6.83 5.70
C SER A 48 -7.99 6.29 5.73
N THR A 49 -8.11 4.98 5.85
CA THR A 49 -9.37 4.27 6.10
C THR A 49 -10.14 4.91 7.23
N GLY A 50 -11.44 5.10 7.02
CA GLY A 50 -12.35 5.66 8.03
C GLY A 50 -13.64 6.19 7.41
N THR A 51 -14.55 6.64 8.27
CA THR A 51 -15.79 7.29 7.81
C THR A 51 -15.45 8.53 7.00
N GLY A 52 -15.83 8.54 5.72
CA GLY A 52 -15.60 9.67 4.81
C GLY A 52 -14.13 9.91 4.44
N ILE A 53 -13.22 8.97 4.66
CA ILE A 53 -11.76 9.05 4.49
C ILE A 53 -11.16 10.19 5.31
N GLU A 54 -10.34 9.87 6.28
CA GLU A 54 -9.72 10.85 7.18
C GLU A 54 -8.51 11.52 6.54
N ILE A 55 -8.34 12.81 6.79
CA ILE A 55 -7.22 13.62 6.30
C ILE A 55 -6.39 14.10 7.48
N ARG A 56 -5.09 13.87 7.39
CA ARG A 56 -4.08 14.48 8.27
C ARG A 56 -3.07 15.23 7.44
N THR A 57 -2.53 16.32 7.98
CA THR A 57 -1.54 17.14 7.30
C THR A 57 -0.34 17.41 8.18
N SER A 58 0.82 17.60 7.53
CA SER A 58 2.07 17.98 8.17
C SER A 58 2.88 18.90 7.26
N THR A 59 3.76 19.72 7.82
CA THR A 59 4.74 20.52 7.08
C THR A 59 6.15 19.94 7.16
N ASP A 60 6.38 18.97 8.03
CA ASP A 60 7.69 18.39 8.33
C ASP A 60 7.71 16.85 8.31
N ARG A 61 6.57 16.21 8.00
CA ARG A 61 6.40 14.75 8.00
C ARG A 61 6.50 14.11 9.40
N THR A 62 6.63 14.92 10.44
CA THR A 62 6.79 14.49 11.84
C THR A 62 5.57 14.83 12.68
N ALA A 63 5.14 16.10 12.67
CA ALA A 63 3.99 16.57 13.45
C ALA A 63 2.73 16.56 12.58
N TRP A 64 1.76 15.72 12.98
CA TRP A 64 0.53 15.48 12.21
C TRP A 64 -0.69 16.09 12.89
N THR A 65 -1.50 16.81 12.12
CA THR A 65 -2.74 17.41 12.56
C THR A 65 -3.92 16.83 11.77
N PHE A 66 -4.96 16.42 12.48
CA PHE A 66 -6.23 16.03 11.84
C PHE A 66 -6.86 17.26 11.18
N ALA A 67 -7.07 17.19 9.87
CA ALA A 67 -7.62 18.28 9.07
C ALA A 67 -9.12 18.15 8.81
N GLY A 68 -9.66 16.92 8.89
CA GLY A 68 -11.06 16.63 8.59
C GLY A 68 -11.22 15.39 7.72
N ARG A 69 -12.19 15.39 6.81
CA ARG A 69 -12.54 14.26 5.95
C ARG A 69 -12.71 14.69 4.51
N VAL A 70 -12.42 13.76 3.59
CA VAL A 70 -12.70 13.92 2.15
C VAL A 70 -14.21 14.15 1.95
N TRP A 71 -15.03 13.31 2.58
CA TRP A 71 -16.49 13.36 2.54
C TRP A 71 -17.05 13.65 3.94
N PRO A 72 -17.05 14.93 4.39
CA PRO A 72 -17.50 15.26 5.75
C PRO A 72 -19.00 14.98 5.97
N ASN A 73 -19.79 14.98 4.88
CA ASN A 73 -21.23 14.72 4.92
C ASN A 73 -21.61 13.29 4.49
N GLY A 74 -20.59 12.40 4.37
CA GLY A 74 -20.77 11.03 3.91
C GLY A 74 -20.66 10.84 2.40
N ALA A 75 -20.69 9.57 1.96
CA ALA A 75 -20.53 9.13 0.58
C ALA A 75 -21.59 8.08 0.23
N PRO A 76 -22.86 8.45 0.06
CA PRO A 76 -23.98 7.49 -0.06
C PRO A 76 -23.87 6.55 -1.26
N TRP A 77 -23.08 6.87 -2.29
CA TRP A 77 -22.80 5.97 -3.41
C TRP A 77 -21.99 4.74 -3.02
N THR A 78 -21.38 4.72 -1.82
CA THR A 78 -20.63 3.60 -1.28
C THR A 78 -21.51 2.66 -0.44
N ASP A 79 -22.67 3.08 0.02
CA ASP A 79 -23.51 2.39 1.02
C ASP A 79 -23.89 0.95 0.61
N LYS A 80 -24.13 0.72 -0.69
CA LYS A 80 -24.46 -0.62 -1.20
C LYS A 80 -23.32 -1.63 -1.10
N TYR A 81 -22.07 -1.15 -0.98
CA TYR A 81 -20.88 -1.98 -0.83
C TYR A 81 -20.47 -2.12 0.65
N THR A 82 -20.57 -1.04 1.40
CA THR A 82 -20.28 -1.02 2.84
C THR A 82 -21.38 -1.68 3.67
N LEU A 83 -22.58 -1.85 3.09
CA LEU A 83 -23.79 -2.38 3.73
C LEU A 83 -24.24 -1.54 4.95
N THR A 84 -23.80 -0.30 5.01
CA THR A 84 -24.04 0.63 6.12
C THR A 84 -24.10 2.04 5.58
N SER A 85 -25.10 2.83 5.99
CA SER A 85 -25.14 4.25 5.65
C SER A 85 -23.94 4.98 6.25
N ASN A 86 -23.19 5.69 5.42
CA ASN A 86 -21.95 6.35 5.79
C ASN A 86 -20.92 5.40 6.43
N GLY A 87 -20.83 4.18 5.96
CA GLY A 87 -19.84 3.21 6.38
C GLY A 87 -18.40 3.71 6.18
N ALA A 88 -17.44 3.03 6.82
CA ALA A 88 -16.03 3.32 6.60
C ALA A 88 -15.65 3.04 5.14
N ILE A 89 -14.90 3.95 4.55
CA ILE A 89 -14.32 3.85 3.22
C ILE A 89 -12.86 3.43 3.40
N TRP A 90 -12.39 2.47 2.57
CA TRP A 90 -11.17 1.74 2.83
C TRP A 90 -10.04 2.09 1.88
N ALA A 91 -8.82 1.96 2.40
CA ALA A 91 -7.56 1.95 1.67
C ALA A 91 -7.49 2.97 0.53
N PRO A 92 -7.50 4.27 0.84
CA PRO A 92 -7.29 5.29 -0.16
C PRO A 92 -5.87 5.22 -0.72
N ASP A 93 -5.71 5.63 -1.98
CA ASP A 93 -4.43 5.83 -2.65
C ASP A 93 -4.39 7.22 -3.28
N CYS A 94 -3.39 8.00 -2.92
CA CYS A 94 -3.24 9.39 -3.32
C CYS A 94 -2.10 9.59 -4.31
N THR A 95 -2.42 10.24 -5.43
CA THR A 95 -1.43 10.77 -6.37
C THR A 95 -1.62 12.28 -6.52
N TYR A 96 -0.54 13.07 -6.35
CA TYR A 96 -0.57 14.50 -6.65
C TYR A 96 0.16 14.75 -7.97
N ILE A 97 -0.58 15.17 -8.98
CA ILE A 97 -0.08 15.38 -10.33
C ILE A 97 -0.73 16.59 -11.00
N ASN A 98 0.06 17.40 -11.69
CA ASN A 98 -0.38 18.60 -12.41
C ASN A 98 -1.17 19.59 -11.53
N GLY A 99 -0.77 19.74 -10.26
CA GLY A 99 -1.41 20.64 -9.31
C GLY A 99 -2.74 20.14 -8.75
N GLN A 100 -3.05 18.86 -8.90
CA GLN A 100 -4.31 18.26 -8.45
C GLN A 100 -4.06 16.95 -7.71
N PHE A 101 -4.79 16.73 -6.63
CA PHE A 101 -4.89 15.46 -5.93
C PHE A 101 -5.87 14.54 -6.67
N TRP A 102 -5.46 13.31 -6.88
CA TRP A 102 -6.26 12.19 -7.37
C TRP A 102 -6.28 11.14 -6.28
N LEU A 103 -7.46 10.77 -5.82
CA LEU A 103 -7.64 9.83 -4.71
C LEU A 103 -8.51 8.67 -5.18
N TYR A 104 -7.89 7.49 -5.33
CA TYR A 104 -8.62 6.25 -5.50
C TYR A 104 -8.96 5.69 -4.12
N TYR A 105 -10.12 5.06 -3.96
CA TYR A 105 -10.54 4.52 -2.67
C TYR A 105 -11.53 3.38 -2.84
N SER A 106 -11.61 2.51 -1.84
CA SER A 106 -12.41 1.29 -1.87
C SER A 106 -13.66 1.41 -1.00
N ALA A 107 -14.74 0.81 -1.48
CA ALA A 107 -15.91 0.52 -0.67
C ALA A 107 -16.21 -0.98 -0.71
N SER A 108 -16.31 -1.60 0.45
CA SER A 108 -16.57 -3.02 0.63
C SER A 108 -17.13 -3.32 2.01
N SER A 109 -17.36 -4.60 2.32
CA SER A 109 -17.66 -5.13 3.64
C SER A 109 -16.81 -6.37 3.91
N PHE A 110 -16.52 -6.68 5.19
CA PHE A 110 -15.67 -7.80 5.57
C PHE A 110 -16.17 -9.13 4.99
N GLY A 111 -15.24 -9.88 4.35
CA GLY A 111 -15.54 -11.18 3.75
C GLY A 111 -16.32 -11.10 2.44
N SER A 112 -16.61 -9.90 1.94
CA SER A 112 -17.33 -9.68 0.69
C SER A 112 -16.38 -9.58 -0.50
N GLN A 113 -16.88 -10.01 -1.65
CA GLN A 113 -16.31 -9.75 -2.96
C GLN A 113 -17.15 -8.73 -3.76
N ASN A 114 -18.27 -8.28 -3.19
CA ASN A 114 -19.04 -7.16 -3.71
C ASN A 114 -18.36 -5.86 -3.29
N SER A 115 -17.45 -5.41 -4.10
CA SER A 115 -16.57 -4.27 -3.79
C SER A 115 -16.44 -3.34 -4.98
N ALA A 116 -16.07 -2.09 -4.72
CA ALA A 116 -15.81 -1.14 -5.78
C ALA A 116 -14.70 -0.16 -5.42
N ILE A 117 -13.98 0.28 -6.44
CA ILE A 117 -12.99 1.35 -6.38
C ILE A 117 -13.57 2.58 -7.07
N PHE A 118 -13.46 3.71 -6.42
CA PHE A 118 -13.91 5.02 -6.88
C PHE A 118 -12.75 5.98 -7.02
N LEU A 119 -12.98 7.07 -7.76
CA LEU A 119 -12.05 8.18 -7.94
C LEU A 119 -12.67 9.47 -7.40
N ALA A 120 -11.85 10.22 -6.66
CA ALA A 120 -12.12 11.62 -6.28
C ALA A 120 -10.95 12.50 -6.68
N LYS A 121 -11.23 13.79 -6.92
CA LYS A 121 -10.20 14.79 -7.24
C LYS A 121 -10.38 16.05 -6.40
N SER A 122 -9.27 16.73 -6.11
CA SER A 122 -9.25 18.01 -5.42
C SER A 122 -8.06 18.85 -5.87
N SER A 123 -8.25 20.16 -6.00
CA SER A 123 -7.12 21.08 -6.26
C SER A 123 -6.35 21.47 -5.00
N THR A 124 -6.93 21.26 -3.80
CA THR A 124 -6.35 21.71 -2.53
C THR A 124 -6.08 20.60 -1.52
N GLY A 125 -6.70 19.42 -1.68
CA GLY A 125 -6.67 18.34 -0.70
C GLY A 125 -7.42 18.63 0.61
N ALA A 126 -8.04 19.81 0.74
CA ALA A 126 -8.74 20.22 1.95
C ALA A 126 -10.06 19.44 2.15
N PRO A 127 -10.56 19.30 3.38
CA PRO A 127 -11.86 18.71 3.65
C PRO A 127 -12.98 19.38 2.84
N GLY A 128 -13.85 18.56 2.23
CA GLY A 128 -15.00 19.07 1.45
C GLY A 128 -14.67 19.73 0.11
N SER A 129 -13.38 19.77 -0.30
CA SER A 129 -12.97 20.32 -1.61
C SER A 129 -12.92 19.26 -2.72
N TRP A 130 -13.42 18.06 -2.46
CA TRP A 130 -13.30 16.92 -3.33
C TRP A 130 -14.52 16.74 -4.23
N SER A 131 -14.29 16.47 -5.51
CA SER A 131 -15.31 16.04 -6.46
C SER A 131 -15.33 14.52 -6.53
N HIS A 132 -16.53 13.93 -6.52
CA HIS A 132 -16.73 12.52 -6.82
C HIS A 132 -16.75 12.35 -8.34
N GLU A 133 -15.72 11.66 -8.87
CA GLU A 133 -15.61 11.46 -10.33
C GLU A 133 -16.41 10.24 -10.79
N GLY A 134 -16.58 9.22 -9.93
CA GLY A 134 -17.34 8.01 -10.24
C GLY A 134 -16.63 6.72 -9.86
N MET A 135 -17.27 5.60 -10.20
CA MET A 135 -16.75 4.25 -10.00
C MET A 135 -15.78 3.88 -11.12
N VAL A 136 -14.54 3.48 -10.75
CA VAL A 136 -13.49 3.08 -11.68
C VAL A 136 -13.64 1.62 -12.08
N THR A 137 -13.82 0.75 -11.08
CA THR A 137 -14.00 -0.70 -11.26
C THR A 137 -14.76 -1.29 -10.09
N SER A 138 -15.27 -2.50 -10.26
CA SER A 138 -15.93 -3.24 -9.18
C SER A 138 -15.70 -4.74 -9.34
N SER A 139 -15.98 -5.48 -8.29
CA SER A 139 -16.02 -6.94 -8.28
C SER A 139 -17.32 -7.48 -7.68
N SER A 140 -17.58 -8.72 -7.96
CA SER A 140 -18.70 -9.51 -7.46
C SER A 140 -18.27 -10.99 -7.39
N PRO A 141 -19.08 -11.91 -6.86
CA PRO A 141 -18.75 -13.34 -6.83
C PRO A 141 -18.48 -13.98 -8.20
N SER A 142 -18.80 -13.31 -9.30
CA SER A 142 -18.44 -13.76 -10.66
C SER A 142 -17.00 -13.47 -11.08
N ASN A 143 -16.29 -12.61 -10.31
CA ASN A 143 -14.88 -12.32 -10.53
C ASN A 143 -13.99 -13.28 -9.73
N ASN A 144 -12.74 -13.44 -10.15
CA ASN A 144 -11.75 -14.21 -9.40
C ASN A 144 -10.84 -13.34 -8.51
N TYR A 145 -11.15 -12.06 -8.36
CA TYR A 145 -10.42 -11.09 -7.53
C TYR A 145 -11.40 -10.20 -6.75
N ASN A 146 -10.90 -9.51 -5.74
CA ASN A 146 -11.65 -8.52 -4.97
C ASN A 146 -11.15 -7.11 -5.32
N ALA A 147 -12.06 -6.21 -5.73
CA ALA A 147 -11.72 -4.84 -6.17
C ALA A 147 -11.63 -3.88 -4.98
N ILE A 148 -10.57 -4.04 -4.17
CA ILE A 148 -10.18 -3.13 -3.11
C ILE A 148 -8.66 -2.87 -3.13
N ASP A 149 -8.20 -1.98 -2.27
CA ASP A 149 -6.81 -1.60 -2.07
C ASP A 149 -6.15 -1.10 -3.37
N PRO A 150 -6.70 -0.03 -3.98
CA PRO A 150 -6.13 0.54 -5.19
C PRO A 150 -4.75 1.16 -4.93
N ASN A 151 -3.87 1.08 -5.92
CA ASN A 151 -2.69 1.93 -6.02
C ASN A 151 -2.50 2.37 -7.48
N CYS A 152 -2.51 3.68 -7.71
CA CYS A 152 -2.30 4.28 -9.01
C CYS A 152 -0.81 4.50 -9.26
N PHE A 153 -0.22 3.72 -10.15
CA PHE A 153 1.17 3.83 -10.54
C PHE A 153 1.32 4.50 -11.92
N ILE A 154 2.20 5.51 -11.99
CA ILE A 154 2.44 6.30 -13.21
C ILE A 154 3.87 6.05 -13.70
N ASP A 155 4.02 5.65 -14.96
CA ASP A 155 5.31 5.41 -15.61
C ASP A 155 5.34 5.95 -17.05
N GLY A 156 6.01 7.08 -17.25
CA GLY A 156 6.23 7.65 -18.57
C GLY A 156 4.95 7.91 -19.39
N GLY A 157 3.90 8.39 -18.73
CA GLY A 157 2.60 8.68 -19.35
C GLY A 157 1.64 7.48 -19.42
N ARG A 158 2.08 6.28 -19.02
CA ARG A 158 1.22 5.11 -18.81
C ARG A 158 0.78 5.05 -17.36
N TRP A 159 -0.51 4.83 -17.14
CA TRP A 159 -1.09 4.74 -15.82
C TRP A 159 -1.65 3.34 -15.60
N PHE A 160 -1.39 2.82 -14.42
CA PHE A 160 -1.82 1.49 -13.99
C PHE A 160 -2.50 1.58 -12.64
N LEU A 161 -3.54 0.81 -12.44
CA LEU A 161 -4.18 0.60 -11.15
C LEU A 161 -3.87 -0.82 -10.68
N SER A 162 -3.03 -0.98 -9.66
CA SER A 162 -2.95 -2.26 -8.97
C SER A 162 -4.01 -2.32 -7.89
N LEU A 163 -4.56 -3.52 -7.65
CA LEU A 163 -5.64 -3.74 -6.70
C LEU A 163 -5.72 -5.21 -6.31
N GLY A 164 -6.40 -5.52 -5.25
CA GLY A 164 -6.73 -6.90 -4.90
C GLY A 164 -6.47 -7.22 -3.43
N SER A 165 -7.31 -8.10 -2.91
CA SER A 165 -7.23 -8.64 -1.56
C SER A 165 -7.77 -10.06 -1.58
N PHE A 166 -7.01 -11.01 -1.05
CA PHE A 166 -7.35 -12.44 -1.03
C PHE A 166 -7.66 -13.03 -2.42
N TRP A 167 -8.59 -13.97 -2.54
CA TRP A 167 -8.98 -14.68 -3.77
C TRP A 167 -7.77 -15.11 -4.61
N THR A 168 -7.62 -14.59 -5.82
CA THR A 168 -6.46 -14.88 -6.68
C THR A 168 -5.41 -13.76 -6.66
N GLY A 169 -5.37 -12.99 -5.57
CA GLY A 169 -4.34 -12.00 -5.27
C GLY A 169 -4.44 -10.72 -6.10
N ILE A 170 -3.29 -10.11 -6.29
CA ILE A 170 -3.12 -8.77 -6.83
C ILE A 170 -3.24 -8.75 -8.35
N LYS A 171 -3.99 -7.78 -8.85
CA LYS A 171 -4.20 -7.51 -10.28
C LYS A 171 -3.70 -6.13 -10.65
N SER A 172 -3.47 -5.93 -11.95
CA SER A 172 -3.23 -4.62 -12.55
C SER A 172 -4.20 -4.40 -13.71
N MET A 173 -4.68 -3.18 -13.83
CA MET A 173 -5.54 -2.68 -14.89
C MET A 173 -4.93 -1.41 -15.50
N ASN A 174 -5.18 -1.16 -16.80
CA ASN A 174 -4.73 0.06 -17.45
C ASN A 174 -5.69 1.22 -17.15
N ILE A 175 -5.13 2.37 -16.84
CA ILE A 175 -5.87 3.62 -16.59
C ILE A 175 -5.64 4.60 -17.74
N ASN A 176 -6.70 5.27 -18.16
CA ASN A 176 -6.62 6.39 -19.09
C ASN A 176 -6.15 7.64 -18.35
N PRO A 177 -4.97 8.19 -18.67
CA PRO A 177 -4.39 9.34 -17.98
C PRO A 177 -5.24 10.61 -18.06
N SER A 178 -6.13 10.72 -19.06
CA SER A 178 -6.93 11.94 -19.26
C SER A 178 -8.08 12.07 -18.25
N ASN A 179 -8.59 10.96 -17.74
CA ASN A 179 -9.76 10.96 -16.86
C ASN A 179 -9.62 10.12 -15.59
N GLY A 180 -8.70 9.13 -15.55
CA GLY A 180 -8.46 8.26 -14.38
C GLY A 180 -9.35 7.01 -14.31
N PHE A 181 -10.11 6.73 -15.36
CA PHE A 181 -10.92 5.51 -15.47
C PHE A 181 -10.17 4.41 -16.24
N LEU A 182 -10.73 3.20 -16.26
CA LEU A 182 -10.13 2.10 -17.02
C LEU A 182 -9.98 2.48 -18.50
N ALA A 183 -8.79 2.22 -19.05
CA ALA A 183 -8.52 2.42 -20.47
C ALA A 183 -9.02 1.25 -21.33
N ASP A 184 -9.07 0.07 -20.76
CA ASP A 184 -9.53 -1.17 -21.39
C ASP A 184 -10.05 -2.16 -20.33
N THR A 185 -10.44 -3.36 -20.74
CA THR A 185 -10.96 -4.42 -19.86
C THR A 185 -9.90 -5.44 -19.42
N ARG A 186 -8.63 -5.20 -19.71
CA ARG A 186 -7.53 -6.11 -19.39
C ARG A 186 -7.29 -6.15 -17.90
N VAL A 187 -7.22 -7.37 -17.35
CA VAL A 187 -6.85 -7.65 -15.97
C VAL A 187 -5.61 -8.55 -15.98
N THR A 188 -4.50 -8.07 -15.43
CA THR A 188 -3.22 -8.79 -15.39
C THR A 188 -2.92 -9.23 -13.97
N ALA A 189 -2.59 -10.50 -13.75
CA ALA A 189 -2.15 -10.98 -12.43
C ALA A 189 -0.73 -10.53 -12.14
N LEU A 190 -0.50 -9.94 -10.96
CA LEU A 190 0.82 -9.48 -10.52
C LEU A 190 1.41 -10.34 -9.41
N SER A 191 0.60 -10.75 -8.44
CA SER A 191 1.03 -11.50 -7.27
C SER A 191 -0.12 -12.33 -6.72
N GLN A 192 0.21 -13.47 -6.13
CA GLN A 192 -0.73 -14.33 -5.44
C GLN A 192 -0.02 -15.02 -4.27
N ARG A 193 -0.69 -15.13 -3.14
CA ARG A 193 -0.25 -15.99 -2.08
C ARG A 193 -0.91 -17.36 -2.19
N THR A 194 -0.10 -18.42 -2.25
CA THR A 194 -0.58 -19.81 -2.41
C THR A 194 -0.83 -20.51 -1.07
N ALA A 195 -0.51 -19.86 0.03
CA ALA A 195 -0.70 -20.35 1.40
C ALA A 195 -1.62 -19.40 2.19
N ASN A 196 -2.00 -19.79 3.42
CA ASN A 196 -2.74 -18.97 4.38
C ASN A 196 -4.03 -18.37 3.82
N SER A 197 -4.82 -19.20 3.14
CA SER A 197 -6.08 -18.81 2.50
C SER A 197 -5.95 -17.67 1.47
N GLY A 198 -4.77 -17.49 0.89
CA GLY A 198 -4.51 -16.45 -0.10
C GLY A 198 -4.39 -15.05 0.50
N ALA A 199 -4.09 -14.93 1.78
CA ALA A 199 -4.02 -13.66 2.51
C ALA A 199 -2.88 -12.76 2.00
N ILE A 200 -3.18 -11.99 0.97
CA ILE A 200 -2.33 -10.96 0.33
C ILE A 200 -3.22 -9.80 -0.11
N GLU A 201 -2.79 -8.55 0.14
CA GLU A 201 -3.52 -7.33 -0.22
C GLU A 201 -2.62 -6.09 -0.20
N ALA A 202 -3.20 -4.88 -0.26
CA ALA A 202 -2.52 -3.60 -0.13
C ALA A 202 -1.31 -3.47 -1.07
N SER A 203 -1.54 -3.64 -2.37
CA SER A 203 -0.47 -3.57 -3.37
C SER A 203 -0.02 -2.15 -3.64
N VAL A 204 1.30 -1.92 -3.71
CA VAL A 204 1.91 -0.67 -4.16
C VAL A 204 3.03 -0.96 -5.14
N ILE A 205 2.98 -0.34 -6.32
CA ILE A 205 4.07 -0.39 -7.30
C ILE A 205 4.94 0.85 -7.13
N PHE A 206 6.23 0.64 -6.92
CA PHE A 206 7.20 1.72 -6.80
C PHE A 206 8.35 1.50 -7.78
N LYS A 207 8.77 2.57 -8.48
CA LYS A 207 9.91 2.52 -9.37
C LYS A 207 11.11 3.17 -8.68
N PHE A 208 12.20 2.42 -8.60
CA PHE A 208 13.48 2.97 -8.12
C PHE A 208 14.60 2.57 -9.10
N ASN A 209 15.32 3.58 -9.59
CA ASN A 209 16.27 3.42 -10.68
C ASN A 209 15.59 2.76 -11.92
N ASN A 210 16.12 1.64 -12.38
CA ASN A 210 15.61 0.90 -13.54
C ASN A 210 14.74 -0.29 -13.19
N SER A 211 14.35 -0.43 -11.91
CA SER A 211 13.56 -1.57 -11.42
C SER A 211 12.21 -1.12 -10.86
N TYR A 212 11.23 -1.99 -11.01
CA TYR A 212 9.91 -1.85 -10.41
C TYR A 212 9.82 -2.80 -9.23
N TYR A 213 9.23 -2.34 -8.15
CA TYR A 213 9.04 -3.08 -6.92
C TYR A 213 7.54 -3.14 -6.63
N LEU A 214 7.01 -4.34 -6.43
CA LEU A 214 5.64 -4.55 -5.99
C LEU A 214 5.65 -4.92 -4.52
N PHE A 215 5.21 -3.99 -3.68
CA PHE A 215 4.99 -4.22 -2.25
C PHE A 215 3.58 -4.75 -2.04
N THR A 216 3.42 -5.64 -1.08
CA THR A 216 2.13 -6.22 -0.67
C THR A 216 2.13 -6.48 0.82
N SER A 217 0.96 -6.43 1.45
CA SER A 217 0.77 -6.91 2.81
C SER A 217 0.30 -8.36 2.81
N TRP A 218 0.87 -9.18 3.68
CA TRP A 218 0.54 -10.58 3.84
C TRP A 218 -0.04 -10.87 5.21
N ASP A 219 -0.81 -11.93 5.31
CA ASP A 219 -1.45 -12.44 6.51
C ASP A 219 -2.63 -11.58 7.00
N ASN A 220 -2.87 -11.50 8.29
CA ASN A 220 -4.11 -10.94 8.81
C ASN A 220 -3.89 -9.58 9.47
N CYS A 221 -4.61 -8.55 8.97
CA CYS A 221 -4.80 -7.27 9.63
C CYS A 221 -5.95 -7.32 10.65
N CYS A 222 -6.26 -6.15 11.21
CA CYS A 222 -7.56 -5.83 11.81
C CYS A 222 -7.90 -6.62 13.09
N ARG A 223 -6.87 -7.17 13.77
CA ARG A 223 -6.98 -7.94 15.02
C ARG A 223 -6.23 -7.30 16.19
N GLY A 224 -5.96 -5.98 16.10
CA GLY A 224 -5.13 -5.29 17.09
C GLY A 224 -3.78 -5.99 17.25
N THR A 225 -3.32 -6.20 18.48
CA THR A 225 -2.03 -6.86 18.77
C THR A 225 -2.00 -8.37 18.46
N SER A 226 -3.08 -8.94 17.96
CA SER A 226 -3.12 -10.31 17.42
C SER A 226 -3.00 -10.33 15.89
N SER A 227 -2.77 -9.19 15.25
CA SER A 227 -2.51 -9.09 13.82
C SER A 227 -1.17 -9.72 13.46
N THR A 228 -1.13 -10.41 12.33
CA THR A 228 0.09 -11.06 11.80
C THR A 228 0.56 -10.42 10.50
N TYR A 229 0.03 -9.25 10.19
CA TYR A 229 0.33 -8.48 8.99
C TYR A 229 1.83 -8.28 8.83
N ASN A 230 2.32 -8.32 7.62
CA ASN A 230 3.73 -8.07 7.29
C ASN A 230 3.86 -7.58 5.84
N ILE A 231 4.86 -6.77 5.58
CA ILE A 231 5.11 -6.15 4.27
C ILE A 231 6.13 -7.00 3.51
N ARG A 232 5.79 -7.36 2.28
CA ARG A 232 6.63 -8.14 1.37
C ARG A 232 6.84 -7.41 0.05
N VAL A 233 7.90 -7.79 -0.68
CA VAL A 233 8.24 -7.16 -1.96
C VAL A 233 8.72 -8.18 -2.98
N GLY A 234 8.44 -7.89 -4.25
CA GLY A 234 9.10 -8.49 -5.40
C GLY A 234 9.59 -7.43 -6.37
N ARG A 235 10.54 -7.79 -7.22
CA ARG A 235 11.19 -6.90 -8.19
C ARG A 235 10.98 -7.40 -9.62
N SER A 236 10.84 -6.46 -10.56
CA SER A 236 10.71 -6.72 -11.99
C SER A 236 11.37 -5.62 -12.83
N ASN A 237 11.60 -5.90 -14.10
CA ASN A 237 11.96 -4.90 -15.11
C ASN A 237 10.74 -4.31 -15.82
N SER A 238 9.52 -4.70 -15.42
CA SER A 238 8.26 -4.22 -15.98
C SER A 238 7.24 -3.94 -14.88
N PRO A 239 6.44 -2.86 -14.95
CA PRO A 239 5.40 -2.59 -13.97
C PRO A 239 4.18 -3.53 -14.12
N THR A 240 4.07 -4.27 -15.22
CA THR A 240 2.90 -5.07 -15.56
C THR A 240 3.08 -6.57 -15.34
N GLY A 241 4.13 -6.99 -14.62
CA GLY A 241 4.36 -8.40 -14.31
C GLY A 241 5.82 -8.81 -14.27
N GLY A 242 6.06 -10.13 -14.14
CA GLY A 242 7.41 -10.69 -14.05
C GLY A 242 8.10 -10.39 -12.72
N PHE A 243 7.33 -10.04 -11.68
CA PHE A 243 7.89 -9.81 -10.34
C PHE A 243 8.35 -11.13 -9.73
N VAL A 244 9.58 -11.12 -9.21
CA VAL A 244 10.19 -12.22 -8.46
C VAL A 244 10.71 -11.72 -7.11
N ASP A 245 10.77 -12.61 -6.12
CA ASP A 245 11.42 -12.32 -4.84
C ASP A 245 12.95 -12.49 -4.91
N GLN A 246 13.67 -12.28 -3.80
CA GLN A 246 15.13 -12.42 -3.73
C GLN A 246 15.63 -13.84 -4.06
N ASN A 247 14.79 -14.85 -3.91
CA ASN A 247 15.10 -16.24 -4.21
C ASN A 247 14.75 -16.62 -5.66
N GLY A 248 14.25 -15.66 -6.47
CA GLY A 248 13.82 -15.89 -7.84
C GLY A 248 12.44 -16.53 -7.97
N VAL A 249 11.68 -16.65 -6.88
CA VAL A 249 10.32 -17.20 -6.92
C VAL A 249 9.36 -16.13 -7.44
N ALA A 250 8.60 -16.46 -8.49
CA ALA A 250 7.61 -15.55 -9.06
C ALA A 250 6.53 -15.19 -8.01
N LEU A 251 6.15 -13.91 -7.94
CA LEU A 251 5.11 -13.47 -7.01
C LEU A 251 3.75 -14.10 -7.34
N THR A 252 3.49 -14.44 -8.58
CA THR A 252 2.30 -15.21 -9.01
C THR A 252 2.29 -16.64 -8.51
N ASN A 253 3.44 -17.15 -8.02
CA ASN A 253 3.62 -18.50 -7.46
C ASN A 253 3.89 -18.46 -5.95
N GLY A 254 3.52 -17.38 -5.27
CA GLY A 254 3.67 -17.25 -3.82
C GLY A 254 5.05 -16.75 -3.36
N GLY A 255 5.86 -16.17 -4.25
CA GLY A 255 7.08 -15.46 -3.90
C GLY A 255 6.79 -14.15 -3.15
N GLY A 256 7.75 -13.69 -2.37
CA GLY A 256 7.67 -12.43 -1.63
C GLY A 256 8.75 -12.31 -0.56
N THR A 257 9.69 -11.39 -0.74
CA THR A 257 10.76 -11.09 0.22
C THR A 257 10.21 -10.24 1.37
N LEU A 258 10.49 -10.60 2.61
CA LEU A 258 10.09 -9.82 3.79
C LEU A 258 10.83 -8.47 3.80
N VAL A 259 10.08 -7.39 3.95
CA VAL A 259 10.59 -6.02 4.15
C VAL A 259 10.43 -5.59 5.60
N LEU A 260 9.23 -5.78 6.16
CA LEU A 260 8.91 -5.42 7.54
C LEU A 260 7.89 -6.39 8.12
N GLY A 261 8.18 -6.94 9.28
CA GLY A 261 7.29 -7.77 10.08
C GLY A 261 7.19 -7.25 11.50
N SER A 262 6.40 -7.92 12.33
CA SER A 262 6.29 -7.56 13.76
C SER A 262 7.65 -7.65 14.45
N HIS A 263 8.00 -6.64 15.23
CA HIS A 263 9.20 -6.56 16.03
C HIS A 263 8.98 -5.59 17.21
N ASP A 264 9.62 -5.83 18.31
CA ASP A 264 9.49 -5.00 19.52
C ASP A 264 8.00 -4.73 19.87
N ASN A 265 7.62 -3.47 19.92
CA ASN A 265 6.23 -3.02 20.14
C ASN A 265 5.48 -2.69 18.84
N ILE A 266 6.07 -2.95 17.67
CA ILE A 266 5.45 -2.79 16.35
C ILE A 266 4.80 -4.12 15.96
N VAL A 267 3.49 -4.19 15.99
CA VAL A 267 2.74 -5.41 15.70
C VAL A 267 1.99 -5.27 14.38
N GLY A 268 2.12 -6.27 13.52
CA GLY A 268 1.36 -6.38 12.27
C GLY A 268 1.48 -5.15 11.37
N PRO A 269 2.71 -4.70 10.99
CA PRO A 269 2.87 -3.58 10.07
C PRO A 269 2.35 -3.95 8.68
N GLY A 270 1.57 -3.05 8.07
CA GLY A 270 0.99 -3.28 6.74
C GLY A 270 0.09 -2.12 6.28
N GLY A 271 -0.71 -2.37 5.23
CA GLY A 271 -1.51 -1.33 4.57
C GLY A 271 -0.62 -0.17 4.11
N GLN A 272 0.51 -0.53 3.50
CA GLN A 272 1.62 0.38 3.22
C GLN A 272 1.39 1.22 1.98
N ASP A 273 2.09 2.35 1.94
CA ASP A 273 2.36 3.18 0.77
C ASP A 273 3.86 3.49 0.67
N ILE A 274 4.34 3.82 -0.53
CA ILE A 274 5.73 4.18 -0.80
C ILE A 274 5.78 5.50 -1.55
N MET A 275 6.50 6.48 -1.01
CA MET A 275 6.69 7.77 -1.66
C MET A 275 8.19 8.07 -1.83
N LEU A 276 8.56 8.68 -2.95
CA LEU A 276 9.88 9.29 -3.09
C LEU A 276 9.82 10.72 -2.56
N ASP A 277 10.49 10.97 -1.45
CA ASP A 277 10.61 12.31 -0.86
C ASP A 277 11.99 12.94 -1.14
N GLY A 278 12.19 14.16 -0.72
CA GLY A 278 13.43 14.91 -0.95
C GLY A 278 14.69 14.29 -0.33
N ASP A 279 14.53 13.47 0.70
CA ASP A 279 15.60 12.74 1.38
C ASP A 279 15.66 11.23 1.03
N GLY A 280 14.90 10.80 0.03
CA GLY A 280 14.89 9.44 -0.49
C GLY A 280 13.53 8.74 -0.36
N PRO A 281 13.49 7.44 -0.73
CA PRO A 281 12.27 6.65 -0.61
C PRO A 281 11.87 6.46 0.85
N ILE A 282 10.56 6.57 1.12
CA ILE A 282 9.96 6.34 2.43
C ILE A 282 8.85 5.31 2.33
N LEU A 283 8.75 4.48 3.36
CA LEU A 283 7.69 3.53 3.63
C LEU A 283 6.71 4.15 4.62
N ILE A 284 5.46 4.25 4.25
CA ILE A 284 4.35 4.72 5.07
C ILE A 284 3.47 3.50 5.33
N TYR A 285 3.06 3.27 6.58
CA TYR A 285 2.27 2.09 6.93
C TYR A 285 1.50 2.32 8.23
N HIS A 286 0.59 1.43 8.55
CA HIS A 286 0.07 1.34 9.92
C HIS A 286 0.66 0.14 10.65
N TYR A 287 0.69 0.22 11.99
CA TYR A 287 1.02 -0.87 12.89
C TYR A 287 0.12 -0.83 14.12
N TYR A 288 0.00 -1.94 14.82
CA TYR A 288 -0.89 -2.03 15.97
C TYR A 288 -0.13 -1.95 17.29
N THR A 289 -0.79 -1.34 18.26
CA THR A 289 -0.44 -1.33 19.68
C THR A 289 -1.68 -1.68 20.49
N PRO A 290 -1.60 -1.88 21.83
CA PRO A 290 -2.80 -2.08 22.66
C PRO A 290 -3.81 -0.93 22.59
N SER A 291 -3.40 0.28 22.20
CA SER A 291 -4.24 1.48 22.10
C SER A 291 -4.84 1.73 20.71
N GLY A 292 -4.50 0.93 19.71
CA GLY A 292 -5.04 1.07 18.36
C GLY A 292 -4.00 0.88 17.27
N SER A 293 -4.31 1.36 16.05
CA SER A 293 -3.38 1.40 14.92
C SER A 293 -2.82 2.79 14.72
N PHE A 294 -1.54 2.87 14.40
CA PHE A 294 -0.79 4.13 14.32
C PHE A 294 0.07 4.21 13.07
N LEU A 295 0.35 5.43 12.64
CA LEU A 295 1.20 5.76 11.50
C LEU A 295 2.65 5.39 11.79
N GLY A 296 3.25 4.59 10.92
CA GLY A 296 4.68 4.37 10.85
C GLY A 296 5.26 4.99 9.59
N ILE A 297 6.42 5.62 9.71
CA ILE A 297 7.18 6.16 8.59
C ILE A 297 8.64 5.77 8.78
N ASN A 298 9.20 5.03 7.81
CA ASN A 298 10.62 4.71 7.77
C ASN A 298 11.22 5.14 6.44
N ARG A 299 12.53 5.30 6.40
CA ARG A 299 13.28 5.39 5.15
C ARG A 299 13.52 4.00 4.60
N LEU A 300 13.69 3.92 3.27
CA LEU A 300 14.07 2.69 2.59
C LEU A 300 15.43 2.88 1.92
N ASP A 301 16.35 1.96 2.19
CA ASP A 301 17.62 1.84 1.48
C ASP A 301 17.51 0.77 0.39
N PHE A 302 17.84 1.14 -0.84
CA PHE A 302 17.87 0.26 -2.01
C PHE A 302 19.30 -0.06 -2.49
N SER A 303 20.32 0.24 -1.72
CA SER A 303 21.74 0.06 -2.12
C SER A 303 22.08 -1.38 -2.49
N SER A 304 21.45 -2.36 -1.86
CA SER A 304 21.57 -3.78 -2.17
C SER A 304 20.81 -4.21 -3.44
N GLY A 305 20.01 -3.31 -4.05
CA GLY A 305 19.05 -3.61 -5.11
C GLY A 305 17.71 -4.15 -4.58
N TRP A 306 17.53 -4.19 -3.25
CA TRP A 306 16.30 -4.55 -2.56
C TRP A 306 16.02 -3.57 -1.43
N PRO A 307 14.74 -3.23 -1.16
CA PRO A 307 14.40 -2.30 -0.08
C PRO A 307 14.73 -2.90 1.29
N VAL A 308 15.43 -2.11 2.09
CA VAL A 308 15.71 -2.38 3.50
C VAL A 308 15.21 -1.20 4.31
N VAL A 309 14.48 -1.48 5.39
CA VAL A 309 14.00 -0.44 6.33
C VAL A 309 15.17 0.08 7.15
N VAL A 310 15.33 1.43 7.19
CA VAL A 310 16.41 2.12 7.92
C VAL A 310 15.88 3.30 8.72
#